data_424c5c3b2920aa18b77fb2bc456b1350
#
_entry.id   424c5c3b2920aa18b77fb2bc456b1350
#
_cell.length_a   1.000
_cell.length_b   1.000
_cell.length_c   1.000
_cell.angle_alpha   90.00
_cell.angle_beta   90.00
_cell.angle_gamma   90.00
#
_symmetry.space_group_name_H-M   'P 1'
#
loop_
_entity.id
_entity.type
_entity.pdbx_description
1 polymer ?
#
loop_
_entity_poly.entity_id
_entity_poly.type
_entity_poly.pdbx_seq_one_letter_code
_entity_poly.pdbx_strand_id
1 'polypeptide(L)'
;MLDVMARPGNLMGECPQMTTEVVPEPGLPAQAQAVAQPQEVAAPLTSAAIFLVMVIQPGADSCAAVRDLFSDLAGLLRAVGFRDPDAKLSCVVGIGSQAWDRLAGPARPAGLHVFPEIEAGSRHAVSTPGDILLHIRAARFDLCFELATHIMTRLSRAVSPVDEVHGFRYFDDRDLIGFVDGTENPTGRRAVEATIIGPEDPEFAGGSYVIVQKYLHDVSGWNALPTEEQERIVGRTKLSDIELDDAVKPTSAHNALTTITENGEEVQIVRDNMPFGTVSRGDFGTYFIGYARSPRPIEQMLTNMFVGRPPGNYDRLLDFSTAMTGTLFFVPSMPLLESLAEPAEEDPAAGEAGADSPGAGQAAPVATPSDGSLGIGSLRGVTQHE
;
A
#
# COMPACT_ATOMS: atom_id res chain seq x y z
N MET A 1 65.05 -40.66 26.71
CA MET A 1 66.52 -40.65 26.92
C MET A 1 66.91 -39.18 26.93
N LEU A 2 67.21 -38.68 28.16
CA LEU A 2 68.18 -37.67 28.56
C LEU A 2 67.96 -36.25 27.90
N ASP A 3 67.40 -35.30 28.62
CA ASP A 3 67.97 -34.55 29.78
C ASP A 3 69.14 -33.66 29.36
N VAL A 4 69.03 -32.33 29.57
CA VAL A 4 69.97 -31.53 30.34
C VAL A 4 69.53 -30.05 30.39
N MET A 5 69.39 -29.56 31.61
CA MET A 5 69.21 -28.21 32.11
C MET A 5 70.28 -27.23 31.65
N ALA A 6 69.91 -25.95 31.64
CA ALA A 6 70.67 -24.88 32.32
C ALA A 6 69.89 -23.54 32.35
N ARG A 7 69.78 -22.94 33.53
CA ARG A 7 69.51 -21.51 33.89
C ARG A 7 70.85 -20.82 34.18
N PRO A 8 70.85 -19.49 34.54
CA PRO A 8 70.13 -18.29 34.15
C PRO A 8 71.10 -17.14 33.79
N GLY A 9 70.54 -16.07 33.23
CA GLY A 9 71.33 -14.79 33.09
C GLY A 9 70.38 -13.60 33.20
N ASN A 10 70.55 -12.87 34.29
CA ASN A 10 69.81 -11.69 34.65
C ASN A 10 70.52 -10.47 33.98
N LEU A 11 69.83 -9.67 33.20
CA LEU A 11 70.27 -8.32 32.80
C LEU A 11 69.02 -7.39 32.86
N MET A 12 69.09 -6.51 33.85
CA MET A 12 68.27 -5.31 33.96
C MET A 12 68.54 -4.39 32.77
N GLY A 13 67.51 -4.12 31.97
CA GLY A 13 67.54 -3.06 30.97
C GLY A 13 66.35 -2.10 31.26
N GLU A 14 66.75 -0.81 31.42
CA GLU A 14 65.85 0.31 31.74
C GLU A 14 64.69 0.42 30.75
N CYS A 15 63.49 0.62 31.27
CA CYS A 15 62.26 0.84 30.51
C CYS A 15 62.19 2.34 30.11
N PRO A 16 62.10 2.69 28.82
CA PRO A 16 61.82 4.08 28.43
C PRO A 16 60.34 4.36 28.68
N GLN A 17 60.08 5.47 29.36
CA GLN A 17 58.74 6.03 29.57
C GLN A 17 58.14 6.40 28.20
N MET A 18 57.12 5.64 27.74
CA MET A 18 56.29 6.05 26.63
C MET A 18 55.28 7.07 27.13
N THR A 19 55.43 8.30 26.69
CA THR A 19 54.39 9.32 26.74
C THR A 19 53.24 8.87 25.85
N THR A 20 52.12 8.50 26.46
CA THR A 20 50.87 8.26 25.75
C THR A 20 50.33 9.59 25.26
N GLU A 21 50.50 9.82 23.97
CA GLU A 21 49.74 10.83 23.23
C GLU A 21 48.30 10.38 23.19
N VAL A 22 47.39 11.11 23.87
CA VAL A 22 45.94 10.87 23.84
C VAL A 22 45.44 11.30 22.45
N VAL A 23 45.29 10.35 21.56
CA VAL A 23 44.58 10.56 20.31
C VAL A 23 43.10 10.77 20.69
N PRO A 24 42.47 11.92 20.30
CA PRO A 24 41.03 12.09 20.55
C PRO A 24 40.26 11.03 19.78
N GLU A 25 39.41 10.29 20.48
CA GLU A 25 38.46 9.37 19.86
C GLU A 25 37.64 10.14 18.82
N PRO A 26 37.43 9.58 17.61
CA PRO A 26 36.51 10.17 16.67
C PRO A 26 35.11 10.20 17.31
N GLY A 27 34.56 11.41 17.45
CA GLY A 27 33.24 11.64 18.00
C GLY A 27 32.24 10.71 17.32
N LEU A 28 31.43 10.04 18.13
CA LEU A 28 30.29 9.24 17.68
C LEU A 28 29.46 10.07 16.70
N PRO A 29 29.10 9.53 15.52
CA PRO A 29 28.19 10.22 14.63
C PRO A 29 26.87 10.41 15.37
N ALA A 30 26.46 11.66 15.50
CA ALA A 30 25.16 12.01 16.02
C ALA A 30 24.07 11.34 15.17
N GLN A 31 23.06 10.82 15.86
CA GLN A 31 21.84 10.22 15.36
C GLN A 31 22.03 8.84 14.70
N ALA A 32 21.83 7.80 15.50
CA ALA A 32 21.33 6.53 14.99
C ALA A 32 20.03 6.87 14.24
N GLN A 33 20.07 6.84 12.90
CA GLN A 33 18.87 6.87 12.08
C GLN A 33 17.97 5.76 12.61
N ALA A 34 16.78 6.13 13.06
CA ALA A 34 15.77 5.14 13.44
C ALA A 34 15.69 4.11 12.32
N VAL A 35 15.89 2.84 12.64
CA VAL A 35 15.86 1.77 11.63
C VAL A 35 14.50 1.88 10.96
N ALA A 36 14.51 2.21 9.68
CA ALA A 36 13.29 2.39 8.90
C ALA A 36 12.49 1.09 8.96
N GLN A 37 11.38 1.09 9.71
CA GLN A 37 10.49 -0.06 9.86
C GLN A 37 9.39 0.08 8.81
N PRO A 38 9.39 -0.76 7.76
CA PRO A 38 8.35 -0.73 6.76
C PRO A 38 6.99 -1.17 7.32
N GLN A 39 5.90 -0.72 6.71
CA GLN A 39 4.61 -1.37 6.85
C GLN A 39 4.66 -2.79 6.26
N GLU A 40 3.66 -3.62 6.54
CA GLU A 40 3.64 -5.06 6.19
C GLU A 40 3.37 -5.31 4.68
N VAL A 41 4.04 -4.58 3.78
CA VAL A 41 3.82 -4.67 2.31
C VAL A 41 4.37 -5.97 1.72
N ALA A 42 5.41 -6.55 2.31
CA ALA A 42 6.04 -7.80 1.88
C ALA A 42 5.60 -9.02 2.70
N ALA A 43 4.52 -8.90 3.50
CA ALA A 43 3.98 -10.01 4.27
C ALA A 43 3.35 -11.08 3.37
N PRO A 44 3.30 -12.35 3.81
CA PRO A 44 2.65 -13.42 3.06
C PRO A 44 1.18 -13.09 2.75
N LEU A 45 0.69 -13.59 1.60
CA LEU A 45 -0.69 -13.46 1.18
C LEU A 45 -1.65 -14.06 2.23
N THR A 46 -2.84 -13.47 2.34
CA THR A 46 -3.90 -13.89 3.27
C THR A 46 -5.12 -14.41 2.52
N SER A 47 -6.12 -14.91 3.25
CA SER A 47 -7.33 -15.49 2.64
C SER A 47 -8.43 -14.47 2.39
N ALA A 48 -8.34 -13.30 2.98
CA ALA A 48 -9.33 -12.23 2.88
C ALA A 48 -8.68 -10.86 2.94
N ALA A 49 -9.24 -9.91 2.19
CA ALA A 49 -8.87 -8.50 2.28
C ALA A 49 -10.08 -7.58 2.07
N ILE A 50 -9.96 -6.37 2.61
CA ILE A 50 -10.77 -5.22 2.22
C ILE A 50 -9.82 -4.17 1.65
N PHE A 51 -10.08 -3.77 0.42
CA PHE A 51 -9.43 -2.64 -0.24
C PHE A 51 -10.37 -1.45 -0.15
N LEU A 52 -9.96 -0.40 0.53
CA LEU A 52 -10.78 0.79 0.75
C LEU A 52 -10.02 2.01 0.30
N VAL A 53 -10.52 2.67 -0.73
CA VAL A 53 -9.98 3.93 -1.26
C VAL A 53 -10.92 5.07 -0.88
N MET A 54 -10.36 6.12 -0.29
CA MET A 54 -11.13 7.25 0.23
C MET A 54 -10.56 8.57 -0.24
N VAL A 55 -11.43 9.58 -0.36
CA VAL A 55 -11.06 10.99 -0.57
C VAL A 55 -11.34 11.76 0.72
N ILE A 56 -10.37 12.56 1.16
CA ILE A 56 -10.47 13.39 2.37
C ILE A 56 -11.34 14.61 2.05
N GLN A 57 -12.37 14.86 2.87
CA GLN A 57 -13.21 16.03 2.75
C GLN A 57 -12.41 17.32 2.90
N PRO A 58 -12.83 18.43 2.27
CA PRO A 58 -12.21 19.72 2.47
C PRO A 58 -12.23 20.16 3.94
N GLY A 59 -11.16 20.83 4.36
CA GLY A 59 -11.05 21.45 5.69
C GLY A 59 -9.97 20.80 6.57
N ALA A 60 -9.48 21.58 7.53
CA ALA A 60 -8.41 21.17 8.45
C ALA A 60 -8.84 20.02 9.37
N ASP A 61 -10.10 20.03 9.84
CA ASP A 61 -10.64 19.01 10.73
C ASP A 61 -10.63 17.61 10.09
N SER A 62 -10.85 17.55 8.77
CA SER A 62 -10.80 16.26 8.04
C SER A 62 -9.38 15.69 7.98
N CYS A 63 -8.37 16.54 7.76
CA CYS A 63 -6.98 16.13 7.80
C CYS A 63 -6.56 15.74 9.22
N ALA A 64 -7.02 16.46 10.24
CA ALA A 64 -6.76 16.13 11.64
C ALA A 64 -7.34 14.75 12.00
N ALA A 65 -8.59 14.46 11.62
CA ALA A 65 -9.18 13.13 11.86
C ALA A 65 -8.42 11.98 11.18
N VAL A 66 -7.84 12.22 10.00
CA VAL A 66 -7.00 11.23 9.31
C VAL A 66 -5.66 11.05 10.04
N ARG A 67 -5.04 12.13 10.55
CA ARG A 67 -3.83 12.05 11.37
C ARG A 67 -4.08 11.31 12.68
N ASP A 68 -5.21 11.59 13.35
CA ASP A 68 -5.62 10.87 14.56
C ASP A 68 -5.77 9.37 14.28
N LEU A 69 -6.29 8.97 13.11
CA LEU A 69 -6.34 7.57 12.71
C LEU A 69 -4.94 6.96 12.62
N PHE A 70 -3.95 7.66 12.05
CA PHE A 70 -2.58 7.14 11.93
C PHE A 70 -1.98 6.84 13.30
N SER A 71 -2.21 7.71 14.29
CA SER A 71 -1.83 7.50 15.69
C SER A 71 -2.52 6.28 16.32
N ASP A 72 -3.81 6.10 16.04
CA ASP A 72 -4.64 5.07 16.67
C ASP A 72 -4.55 3.70 16.02
N LEU A 73 -4.06 3.61 14.76
CA LEU A 73 -4.14 2.41 13.94
C LEU A 73 -3.52 1.17 14.60
N ALA A 74 -2.34 1.32 15.19
CA ALA A 74 -1.68 0.23 15.90
C ALA A 74 -2.51 -0.27 17.11
N GLY A 75 -3.21 0.64 17.78
CA GLY A 75 -4.15 0.33 18.85
C GLY A 75 -5.37 -0.46 18.37
N LEU A 76 -5.95 -0.03 17.24
CA LEU A 76 -7.08 -0.69 16.60
C LEU A 76 -6.72 -2.10 16.13
N LEU A 77 -5.59 -2.26 15.46
CA LEU A 77 -5.08 -3.56 15.02
C LEU A 77 -4.94 -4.52 16.20
N ARG A 78 -4.38 -4.07 17.33
CA ARG A 78 -4.28 -4.89 18.55
C ARG A 78 -5.66 -5.20 19.14
N ALA A 79 -6.55 -4.22 19.19
CA ALA A 79 -7.89 -4.38 19.78
C ALA A 79 -8.79 -5.35 19.00
N VAL A 80 -8.61 -5.48 17.70
CA VAL A 80 -9.34 -6.44 16.86
C VAL A 80 -8.60 -7.77 16.77
N GLY A 81 -7.27 -7.72 16.49
CA GLY A 81 -6.45 -8.89 16.21
C GLY A 81 -6.19 -9.81 17.39
N PHE A 82 -6.37 -9.33 18.66
CA PHE A 82 -6.13 -10.17 19.85
C PHE A 82 -7.03 -11.40 19.94
N ARG A 83 -8.17 -11.39 19.25
CA ARG A 83 -9.13 -12.50 19.21
C ARG A 83 -8.59 -13.73 18.47
N ASP A 84 -7.71 -13.50 17.51
CA ASP A 84 -7.09 -14.56 16.72
C ASP A 84 -5.75 -14.05 16.14
N PRO A 85 -4.66 -14.12 16.91
CA PRO A 85 -3.34 -13.65 16.46
C PRO A 85 -2.81 -14.42 15.25
N ASP A 86 -3.23 -15.68 15.08
CA ASP A 86 -2.81 -16.53 13.96
C ASP A 86 -3.45 -16.10 12.64
N ALA A 87 -4.56 -15.38 12.69
CA ALA A 87 -5.18 -14.80 11.51
C ALA A 87 -4.39 -13.65 10.88
N LYS A 88 -3.35 -13.13 11.53
CA LYS A 88 -2.39 -12.15 11.02
C LYS A 88 -3.07 -10.91 10.45
N LEU A 89 -4.01 -10.34 11.21
CA LEU A 89 -4.67 -9.09 10.80
C LEU A 89 -3.63 -7.98 10.64
N SER A 90 -3.62 -7.36 9.47
CA SER A 90 -2.78 -6.20 9.15
C SER A 90 -3.54 -5.16 8.34
N CYS A 91 -3.03 -3.94 8.34
CA CYS A 91 -3.54 -2.83 7.55
C CYS A 91 -2.36 -2.03 7.02
N VAL A 92 -2.25 -1.92 5.70
CA VAL A 92 -1.29 -1.04 5.04
C VAL A 92 -2.02 0.24 4.66
N VAL A 93 -1.41 1.37 5.02
CA VAL A 93 -1.90 2.72 4.70
C VAL A 93 -1.08 3.29 3.56
N GLY A 94 -1.76 3.66 2.48
CA GLY A 94 -1.19 4.42 1.37
C GLY A 94 -1.75 5.84 1.32
N ILE A 95 -0.92 6.82 0.98
CA ILE A 95 -1.28 8.23 0.86
C ILE A 95 -1.12 8.65 -0.61
N GLY A 96 -2.20 9.16 -1.20
CA GLY A 96 -2.25 9.62 -2.58
C GLY A 96 -1.53 10.95 -2.79
N SER A 97 -1.14 11.19 -4.03
CA SER A 97 -0.36 12.35 -4.43
C SER A 97 -1.00 13.69 -4.03
N GLN A 98 -2.32 13.83 -4.16
CA GLN A 98 -3.04 15.07 -3.83
C GLN A 98 -3.25 15.28 -2.33
N ALA A 99 -3.32 14.18 -1.56
CA ALA A 99 -3.45 14.25 -0.11
C ALA A 99 -2.10 14.48 0.58
N TRP A 100 -1.00 14.10 -0.05
CA TRP A 100 0.33 14.15 0.55
C TRP A 100 0.67 15.56 1.06
N ASP A 101 0.51 16.58 0.23
CA ASP A 101 0.84 17.98 0.58
C ASP A 101 -0.02 18.52 1.74
N ARG A 102 -1.25 18.00 1.90
CA ARG A 102 -2.18 18.35 2.98
C ARG A 102 -1.84 17.67 4.31
N LEU A 103 -1.24 16.49 4.26
CA LEU A 103 -0.96 15.66 5.43
C LEU A 103 0.50 15.73 5.88
N ALA A 104 1.44 15.78 4.94
CA ALA A 104 2.88 15.59 5.19
C ALA A 104 3.73 16.85 4.95
N GLY A 105 3.17 17.88 4.28
CA GLY A 105 3.90 19.10 3.96
C GLY A 105 4.73 19.00 2.68
N PRO A 106 5.77 19.88 2.50
CA PRO A 106 6.41 20.10 1.21
C PRO A 106 7.40 19.02 0.78
N ALA A 107 8.02 18.28 1.72
CA ALA A 107 8.91 17.18 1.39
C ALA A 107 8.10 16.03 0.77
N ARG A 108 8.57 15.51 -0.38
CA ARG A 108 7.75 14.62 -1.20
C ARG A 108 8.52 13.42 -1.69
N PRO A 109 7.98 12.19 -1.59
CA PRO A 109 8.60 11.01 -2.18
C PRO A 109 8.83 11.19 -3.68
N ALA A 110 10.03 10.87 -4.16
CA ALA A 110 10.47 11.19 -5.52
C ALA A 110 9.57 10.60 -6.62
N GLY A 111 8.98 9.41 -6.38
CA GLY A 111 8.08 8.73 -7.32
C GLY A 111 6.60 9.01 -7.11
N LEU A 112 6.19 9.86 -6.16
CA LEU A 112 4.77 10.09 -5.89
C LEU A 112 4.17 11.13 -6.83
N HIS A 113 3.26 10.70 -7.69
CA HIS A 113 2.52 11.54 -8.63
C HIS A 113 1.07 11.01 -8.79
N VAL A 114 0.24 11.72 -9.53
CA VAL A 114 -1.09 11.22 -9.91
C VAL A 114 -0.89 10.08 -10.93
N PHE A 115 -1.56 8.94 -10.73
CA PHE A 115 -1.47 7.81 -11.65
C PHE A 115 -1.79 8.27 -13.08
N PRO A 116 -0.88 8.05 -14.06
CA PRO A 116 -1.10 8.49 -15.43
C PRO A 116 -2.15 7.60 -16.13
N GLU A 117 -3.10 8.22 -16.81
CA GLU A 117 -3.98 7.49 -17.71
C GLU A 117 -3.21 6.90 -18.89
N ILE A 118 -3.59 5.68 -19.31
CA ILE A 118 -3.03 5.04 -20.50
C ILE A 118 -4.18 4.75 -21.47
N GLU A 119 -4.22 5.46 -22.59
CA GLU A 119 -5.20 5.26 -23.65
C GLU A 119 -4.57 4.61 -24.88
N ALA A 120 -5.15 3.53 -25.37
CA ALA A 120 -4.72 2.85 -26.58
C ALA A 120 -5.92 2.23 -27.33
N GLY A 121 -6.52 3.00 -28.21
CA GLY A 121 -7.74 2.60 -28.94
C GLY A 121 -8.94 2.46 -27.98
N SER A 122 -9.50 1.26 -27.87
CA SER A 122 -10.62 0.98 -26.95
C SER A 122 -10.17 0.61 -25.54
N ARG A 123 -8.87 0.44 -25.29
CA ARG A 123 -8.31 0.04 -24.00
C ARG A 123 -7.92 1.29 -23.21
N HIS A 124 -8.35 1.34 -21.98
CA HIS A 124 -8.14 2.51 -21.14
C HIS A 124 -7.81 2.08 -19.69
N ALA A 125 -6.59 2.36 -19.24
CA ALA A 125 -6.26 2.35 -17.83
C ALA A 125 -6.60 3.73 -17.24
N VAL A 126 -7.74 3.81 -16.58
CA VAL A 126 -8.27 5.08 -16.04
C VAL A 126 -7.46 5.55 -14.84
N SER A 127 -7.39 6.87 -14.62
CA SER A 127 -6.91 7.48 -13.39
C SER A 127 -8.09 7.91 -12.53
N THR A 128 -8.15 7.43 -11.30
CA THR A 128 -9.27 7.72 -10.39
C THR A 128 -8.80 8.41 -9.12
N PRO A 129 -9.65 9.24 -8.49
CA PRO A 129 -9.32 9.90 -7.23
C PRO A 129 -9.04 8.90 -6.11
N GLY A 130 -8.06 9.22 -5.26
CA GLY A 130 -7.76 8.47 -4.05
C GLY A 130 -6.76 9.23 -3.20
N ASP A 131 -7.18 9.61 -2.00
CA ASP A 131 -6.35 10.29 -1.01
C ASP A 131 -5.73 9.31 -0.02
N ILE A 132 -6.51 8.33 0.44
CA ILE A 132 -6.09 7.29 1.38
C ILE A 132 -6.49 5.93 0.84
N LEU A 133 -5.54 5.02 0.81
CA LEU A 133 -5.74 3.58 0.63
C LEU A 133 -5.60 2.88 1.98
N LEU A 134 -6.55 2.02 2.31
CA LEU A 134 -6.40 1.02 3.34
C LEU A 134 -6.46 -0.37 2.70
N HIS A 135 -5.35 -1.10 2.77
CA HIS A 135 -5.30 -2.52 2.43
C HIS A 135 -5.35 -3.32 3.73
N ILE A 136 -6.54 -3.72 4.13
CA ILE A 136 -6.82 -4.50 5.35
C ILE A 136 -6.88 -5.96 4.97
N ARG A 137 -6.09 -6.82 5.61
CA ARG A 137 -6.04 -8.24 5.26
C ARG A 137 -5.83 -9.14 6.46
N ALA A 138 -6.37 -10.36 6.38
CA ALA A 138 -6.27 -11.39 7.42
C ALA A 138 -6.56 -12.78 6.82
N ALA A 139 -6.28 -13.85 7.58
CA ALA A 139 -6.79 -15.18 7.26
C ALA A 139 -8.33 -15.29 7.46
N ARG A 140 -8.95 -14.32 8.16
CA ARG A 140 -10.39 -14.30 8.48
C ARG A 140 -11.00 -12.96 8.06
N PHE A 141 -12.06 -13.04 7.25
CA PHE A 141 -12.75 -11.85 6.73
C PHE A 141 -13.44 -11.01 7.81
N ASP A 142 -13.99 -11.65 8.87
CA ASP A 142 -14.64 -10.93 9.96
C ASP A 142 -13.70 -9.98 10.72
N LEU A 143 -12.40 -10.30 10.82
CA LEU A 143 -11.40 -9.39 11.40
C LEU A 143 -11.15 -8.18 10.49
N CYS A 144 -11.09 -8.39 9.17
CA CYS A 144 -10.98 -7.28 8.22
C CYS A 144 -12.19 -6.36 8.32
N PHE A 145 -13.40 -6.94 8.36
CA PHE A 145 -14.65 -6.21 8.44
C PHE A 145 -14.79 -5.40 9.73
N GLU A 146 -14.44 -6.00 10.88
CA GLU A 146 -14.47 -5.33 12.16
C GLU A 146 -13.50 -4.15 12.21
N LEU A 147 -12.25 -4.35 11.72
CA LEU A 147 -11.27 -3.26 11.68
C LEU A 147 -11.74 -2.13 10.76
N ALA A 148 -12.22 -2.45 9.55
CA ALA A 148 -12.75 -1.46 8.63
C ALA A 148 -13.92 -0.67 9.25
N THR A 149 -14.83 -1.35 9.97
CA THR A 149 -15.96 -0.73 10.68
C THR A 149 -15.48 0.27 11.73
N HIS A 150 -14.48 -0.10 12.53
CA HIS A 150 -13.91 0.79 13.54
C HIS A 150 -13.24 2.01 12.91
N ILE A 151 -12.48 1.83 11.84
CA ILE A 151 -11.84 2.92 11.09
C ILE A 151 -12.90 3.85 10.50
N MET A 152 -13.88 3.31 9.77
CA MET A 152 -14.92 4.13 9.13
C MET A 152 -15.80 4.88 10.13
N THR A 153 -16.03 4.32 11.32
CA THR A 153 -16.75 5.02 12.39
C THR A 153 -15.99 6.28 12.83
N ARG A 154 -14.66 6.23 12.92
CA ARG A 154 -13.83 7.40 13.25
C ARG A 154 -13.79 8.43 12.12
N LEU A 155 -13.69 7.96 10.88
CA LEU A 155 -13.51 8.82 9.71
C LEU A 155 -14.81 9.29 9.07
N SER A 156 -15.98 8.85 9.51
CA SER A 156 -17.29 8.96 8.81
C SER A 156 -17.66 10.34 8.26
N ARG A 157 -17.14 11.42 8.85
CA ARG A 157 -17.37 12.79 8.37
C ARG A 157 -16.16 13.42 7.68
N ALA A 158 -15.00 12.82 7.85
CA ALA A 158 -13.72 13.33 7.36
C ALA A 158 -13.39 12.83 5.95
N VAL A 159 -13.99 11.71 5.53
CA VAL A 159 -13.68 11.08 4.24
C VAL A 159 -14.95 10.64 3.51
N SER A 160 -14.83 10.49 2.18
CA SER A 160 -15.80 9.79 1.35
C SER A 160 -15.14 8.56 0.73
N PRO A 161 -15.66 7.34 0.96
CA PRO A 161 -15.23 6.16 0.23
C PRO A 161 -15.54 6.34 -1.26
N VAL A 162 -14.56 6.08 -2.12
CA VAL A 162 -14.71 6.13 -3.58
C VAL A 162 -14.59 4.75 -4.22
N ASP A 163 -13.94 3.81 -3.55
CA ASP A 163 -13.96 2.40 -3.91
C ASP A 163 -13.84 1.53 -2.65
N GLU A 164 -14.64 0.48 -2.56
CA GLU A 164 -14.57 -0.54 -1.52
C GLU A 164 -14.74 -1.90 -2.18
N VAL A 165 -13.74 -2.77 -1.99
CA VAL A 165 -13.73 -4.13 -2.54
C VAL A 165 -13.41 -5.14 -1.46
N HIS A 166 -14.26 -6.17 -1.36
CA HIS A 166 -14.07 -7.33 -0.51
C HIS A 166 -13.46 -8.46 -1.33
N GLY A 167 -12.18 -8.67 -1.14
CA GLY A 167 -11.41 -9.72 -1.80
C GLY A 167 -11.40 -11.01 -1.01
N PHE A 168 -11.29 -12.11 -1.71
CA PHE A 168 -11.22 -13.44 -1.10
C PHE A 168 -10.29 -14.36 -1.87
N ARG A 169 -9.65 -15.29 -1.15
CA ARG A 169 -8.89 -16.38 -1.77
C ARG A 169 -9.83 -17.34 -2.48
N TYR A 170 -9.55 -17.60 -3.75
CA TYR A 170 -10.37 -18.48 -4.59
C TYR A 170 -9.57 -19.73 -4.96
N PHE A 171 -10.09 -20.91 -4.60
CA PHE A 171 -9.46 -22.23 -4.79
C PHE A 171 -7.95 -22.22 -4.47
N ASP A 172 -7.12 -22.75 -5.36
CA ASP A 172 -5.67 -22.88 -5.22
C ASP A 172 -4.96 -21.57 -5.64
N ASP A 173 -5.31 -20.45 -5.01
CA ASP A 173 -4.81 -19.10 -5.34
C ASP A 173 -5.05 -18.68 -6.80
N ARG A 174 -6.26 -19.05 -7.34
CA ARG A 174 -6.65 -18.68 -8.69
C ARG A 174 -7.47 -17.40 -8.70
N ASP A 175 -7.43 -16.75 -9.85
CA ASP A 175 -8.39 -15.71 -10.18
C ASP A 175 -9.72 -16.32 -10.73
N LEU A 176 -10.73 -15.47 -11.00
CA LEU A 176 -12.04 -15.92 -11.51
C LEU A 176 -12.01 -16.32 -13.00
N ILE A 177 -10.94 -16.06 -13.72
CA ILE A 177 -10.69 -16.57 -15.07
C ILE A 177 -10.01 -17.93 -15.09
N GLY A 178 -9.61 -18.43 -13.88
CA GLY A 178 -9.19 -19.80 -13.61
C GLY A 178 -7.70 -20.04 -13.64
N PHE A 179 -6.85 -19.01 -13.68
CA PHE A 179 -5.39 -19.11 -13.63
C PHE A 179 -4.86 -18.83 -12.23
N VAL A 180 -3.74 -19.42 -11.86
CA VAL A 180 -3.06 -19.16 -10.58
C VAL A 180 -2.49 -17.74 -10.62
N ASP A 181 -2.75 -16.95 -9.59
CA ASP A 181 -2.19 -15.61 -9.42
C ASP A 181 -1.07 -15.60 -8.37
N GLY A 182 -0.08 -14.75 -8.56
CA GLY A 182 1.02 -14.59 -7.61
C GLY A 182 2.14 -15.62 -7.72
N THR A 183 2.16 -16.51 -8.72
CA THR A 183 3.21 -17.53 -8.91
C THR A 183 4.61 -16.92 -8.95
N GLU A 184 4.77 -15.77 -9.58
CA GLU A 184 6.05 -15.06 -9.74
C GLU A 184 6.35 -14.06 -8.61
N ASN A 185 5.58 -14.06 -7.53
CA ASN A 185 5.85 -13.16 -6.41
C ASN A 185 7.19 -13.50 -5.75
N PRO A 186 8.08 -12.53 -5.57
CA PRO A 186 9.27 -12.73 -4.76
C PRO A 186 8.90 -13.00 -3.30
N THR A 187 9.74 -13.76 -2.60
CA THR A 187 9.52 -14.10 -1.20
C THR A 187 10.71 -13.71 -0.33
N GLY A 188 10.49 -13.56 0.97
CA GLY A 188 11.52 -13.27 1.95
C GLY A 188 12.31 -12.00 1.59
N ARG A 189 13.64 -12.10 1.57
CA ARG A 189 14.52 -10.95 1.30
C ARG A 189 14.27 -10.31 -0.07
N ARG A 190 13.97 -11.10 -1.10
CA ARG A 190 13.69 -10.58 -2.44
C ARG A 190 12.42 -9.73 -2.48
N ALA A 191 11.38 -10.11 -1.72
CA ALA A 191 10.17 -9.31 -1.60
C ALA A 191 10.46 -7.94 -0.97
N VAL A 192 11.30 -7.89 0.07
CA VAL A 192 11.74 -6.64 0.70
C VAL A 192 12.55 -5.79 -0.29
N GLU A 193 13.51 -6.40 -1.00
CA GLU A 193 14.34 -5.71 -2.02
C GLU A 193 13.50 -5.16 -3.17
N ALA A 194 12.43 -5.84 -3.56
CA ALA A 194 11.52 -5.40 -4.62
C ALA A 194 10.60 -4.24 -4.20
N THR A 195 10.22 -4.17 -2.91
CA THR A 195 9.14 -3.28 -2.46
C THR A 195 9.60 -2.12 -1.60
N ILE A 196 10.70 -2.25 -0.84
CA ILE A 196 11.07 -1.25 0.17
C ILE A 196 12.12 -0.29 -0.39
N ILE A 197 11.84 1.00 -0.26
CA ILE A 197 12.75 2.10 -0.61
C ILE A 197 13.98 2.04 0.29
N GLY A 198 15.14 2.10 -0.32
CA GLY A 198 16.43 2.08 0.34
C GLY A 198 17.14 3.44 0.30
N PRO A 199 18.48 3.44 0.10
CA PRO A 199 19.27 4.64 0.08
C PRO A 199 19.07 5.54 -1.14
N GLU A 200 18.31 5.11 -2.15
CA GLU A 200 17.98 5.91 -3.33
C GLU A 200 17.06 7.10 -3.03
N ASP A 201 16.26 7.02 -1.97
CA ASP A 201 15.45 8.13 -1.43
C ASP A 201 15.54 8.10 0.10
N PRO A 202 16.61 8.66 0.69
CA PRO A 202 16.94 8.46 2.10
C PRO A 202 15.90 9.03 3.07
N GLU A 203 15.20 10.10 2.69
CA GLU A 203 14.16 10.74 3.50
C GLU A 203 12.92 9.83 3.63
N PHE A 204 12.66 9.02 2.60
CA PHE A 204 11.52 8.11 2.52
C PHE A 204 11.91 6.64 2.61
N ALA A 205 13.14 6.36 3.05
CA ALA A 205 13.62 4.99 3.25
C ALA A 205 12.70 4.19 4.19
N GLY A 206 12.47 2.92 3.86
CA GLY A 206 11.50 2.07 4.56
C GLY A 206 10.06 2.23 4.06
N GLY A 207 9.78 3.21 3.21
CA GLY A 207 8.51 3.34 2.51
C GLY A 207 8.41 2.41 1.31
N SER A 208 7.28 2.48 0.61
CA SER A 208 6.97 1.71 -0.60
C SER A 208 6.02 2.50 -1.50
N TYR A 209 5.91 2.13 -2.75
CA TYR A 209 4.82 2.60 -3.62
C TYR A 209 3.85 1.47 -3.87
N VAL A 210 2.57 1.83 -4.08
CA VAL A 210 1.52 0.87 -4.43
C VAL A 210 0.62 1.45 -5.51
N ILE A 211 0.36 0.66 -6.55
CA ILE A 211 -0.66 0.97 -7.55
C ILE A 211 -1.79 -0.02 -7.38
N VAL A 212 -3.01 0.49 -7.37
CA VAL A 212 -4.24 -0.31 -7.30
C VAL A 212 -5.09 -0.09 -8.53
N GLN A 213 -5.70 -1.17 -9.03
CA GLN A 213 -6.67 -1.14 -10.12
C GLN A 213 -7.73 -2.21 -9.89
N LYS A 214 -8.99 -1.84 -10.09
CA LYS A 214 -10.13 -2.75 -10.09
C LYS A 214 -10.45 -3.16 -11.52
N TYR A 215 -10.39 -4.44 -11.81
CA TYR A 215 -10.76 -4.99 -13.11
C TYR A 215 -12.08 -5.75 -13.03
N LEU A 216 -12.97 -5.50 -13.98
CA LEU A 216 -14.15 -6.35 -14.23
C LEU A 216 -13.89 -7.26 -15.43
N HIS A 217 -14.28 -8.53 -15.31
CA HIS A 217 -14.06 -9.56 -16.32
C HIS A 217 -15.35 -9.94 -17.02
N ASP A 218 -15.31 -10.02 -18.35
CA ASP A 218 -16.28 -10.76 -19.15
C ASP A 218 -16.02 -12.27 -19.07
N VAL A 219 -16.43 -12.87 -17.94
CA VAL A 219 -16.22 -14.29 -17.68
C VAL A 219 -16.98 -15.16 -18.70
N SER A 220 -18.09 -14.67 -19.26
CA SER A 220 -18.85 -15.39 -20.29
C SER A 220 -18.08 -15.48 -21.59
N GLY A 221 -17.57 -14.36 -22.09
CA GLY A 221 -16.71 -14.31 -23.27
C GLY A 221 -15.43 -15.10 -23.09
N TRP A 222 -14.79 -14.98 -21.91
CA TRP A 222 -13.60 -15.74 -21.54
C TRP A 222 -13.84 -17.26 -21.58
N ASN A 223 -14.91 -17.74 -20.97
CA ASN A 223 -15.25 -19.17 -20.92
C ASN A 223 -15.71 -19.74 -22.27
N ALA A 224 -16.05 -18.89 -23.23
CA ALA A 224 -16.35 -19.33 -24.59
C ALA A 224 -15.08 -19.68 -25.41
N LEU A 225 -13.90 -19.24 -24.93
CA LEU A 225 -12.63 -19.59 -25.57
C LEU A 225 -12.22 -21.03 -25.24
N PRO A 226 -11.58 -21.75 -26.20
CA PRO A 226 -10.88 -23.00 -25.91
C PRO A 226 -9.78 -22.77 -24.85
N THR A 227 -9.51 -23.77 -24.02
CA THR A 227 -8.49 -23.69 -22.97
C THR A 227 -7.11 -23.31 -23.52
N GLU A 228 -6.75 -23.88 -24.68
CA GLU A 228 -5.46 -23.61 -25.32
C GLU A 228 -5.31 -22.15 -25.76
N GLU A 229 -6.43 -21.49 -26.12
CA GLU A 229 -6.39 -20.06 -26.45
C GLU A 229 -6.28 -19.21 -25.19
N GLN A 230 -6.98 -19.58 -24.11
CA GLN A 230 -6.82 -18.94 -22.80
C GLN A 230 -5.37 -19.04 -22.29
N GLU A 231 -4.76 -20.23 -22.41
CA GLU A 231 -3.36 -20.47 -22.03
C GLU A 231 -2.37 -19.63 -22.88
N ARG A 232 -2.63 -19.46 -24.16
CA ARG A 232 -1.83 -18.58 -25.03
C ARG A 232 -1.96 -17.10 -24.67
N ILE A 233 -3.16 -16.66 -24.28
CA ILE A 233 -3.39 -15.28 -23.83
C ILE A 233 -2.64 -15.01 -22.52
N VAL A 234 -2.69 -15.93 -21.55
CA VAL A 234 -2.02 -15.76 -20.27
C VAL A 234 -0.52 -16.04 -20.35
N GLY A 235 -0.12 -17.02 -21.17
CA GLY A 235 1.28 -17.48 -21.32
C GLY A 235 1.65 -18.62 -20.39
N ARG A 236 0.66 -19.26 -19.75
CA ARG A 236 0.84 -20.40 -18.82
C ARG A 236 -0.26 -21.44 -19.05
N THR A 237 0.01 -22.69 -18.69
CA THR A 237 -1.03 -23.74 -18.67
C THR A 237 -2.04 -23.50 -17.54
N LYS A 238 -3.32 -23.65 -17.85
CA LYS A 238 -4.40 -23.33 -16.90
C LYS A 238 -4.44 -24.27 -15.70
N LEU A 239 -4.27 -25.56 -15.93
CA LEU A 239 -4.38 -26.57 -14.88
C LEU A 239 -3.12 -26.69 -14.02
N SER A 240 -1.96 -26.77 -14.67
CA SER A 240 -0.68 -27.10 -14.03
C SER A 240 0.21 -25.90 -13.73
N ASP A 241 -0.23 -24.69 -14.13
CA ASP A 241 0.49 -23.42 -13.89
C ASP A 241 1.97 -23.44 -14.38
N ILE A 242 2.20 -24.12 -15.51
CA ILE A 242 3.52 -24.18 -16.12
C ILE A 242 3.60 -23.09 -17.21
N GLU A 243 4.65 -22.30 -17.17
CA GLU A 243 4.91 -21.32 -18.21
C GLU A 243 5.08 -21.97 -19.57
N LEU A 244 4.49 -21.40 -20.61
CA LEU A 244 4.65 -21.88 -21.98
C LEU A 244 6.08 -21.66 -22.47
N ASP A 245 6.58 -22.64 -23.23
CA ASP A 245 7.88 -22.54 -23.89
C ASP A 245 7.93 -21.31 -24.82
N ASP A 246 9.04 -20.57 -24.82
CA ASP A 246 9.24 -19.36 -25.61
C ASP A 246 9.03 -19.57 -27.11
N ALA A 247 9.22 -20.81 -27.62
CA ALA A 247 8.95 -21.13 -29.01
C ALA A 247 7.47 -21.13 -29.39
N VAL A 248 6.56 -21.25 -28.41
CA VAL A 248 5.10 -21.31 -28.63
C VAL A 248 4.33 -20.20 -27.91
N LYS A 249 4.92 -19.56 -26.89
CA LYS A 249 4.34 -18.45 -26.15
C LYS A 249 4.23 -17.21 -27.04
N PRO A 250 3.03 -16.63 -27.21
CA PRO A 250 2.88 -15.39 -27.96
C PRO A 250 3.62 -14.24 -27.26
N THR A 251 4.21 -13.34 -28.04
CA THR A 251 4.82 -12.11 -27.52
C THR A 251 3.79 -11.14 -26.90
N SER A 252 2.50 -11.35 -27.18
CA SER A 252 1.36 -10.65 -26.61
C SER A 252 0.79 -11.35 -25.36
N ALA A 253 1.37 -12.46 -24.92
CA ALA A 253 0.92 -13.14 -23.71
C ALA A 253 1.09 -12.22 -22.49
N HIS A 254 0.14 -12.30 -21.56
CA HIS A 254 0.13 -11.47 -20.34
C HIS A 254 1.47 -11.51 -19.59
N ASN A 255 1.99 -12.70 -19.33
CA ASN A 255 3.28 -12.84 -18.64
C ASN A 255 4.47 -12.30 -19.45
N ALA A 256 4.46 -12.42 -20.79
CA ALA A 256 5.52 -11.89 -21.63
C ALA A 256 5.55 -10.35 -21.64
N LEU A 257 4.40 -9.68 -21.53
CA LEU A 257 4.29 -8.22 -21.50
C LEU A 257 4.53 -7.63 -20.09
N THR A 258 4.22 -8.39 -19.04
CA THR A 258 4.40 -7.95 -17.65
C THR A 258 5.78 -8.28 -17.07
N THR A 259 6.59 -9.09 -17.72
CA THR A 259 7.99 -9.31 -17.35
C THR A 259 8.86 -8.13 -17.80
N ILE A 260 9.44 -7.41 -16.84
CA ILE A 260 10.35 -6.28 -17.08
C ILE A 260 11.77 -6.74 -16.78
N THR A 261 12.67 -6.56 -17.75
CA THR A 261 14.10 -6.86 -17.58
C THR A 261 14.92 -5.59 -17.70
N GLU A 262 15.75 -5.31 -16.69
CA GLU A 262 16.71 -4.22 -16.69
C GLU A 262 18.11 -4.76 -16.44
N ASN A 263 19.08 -4.35 -17.24
CA ASN A 263 20.46 -4.81 -17.14
C ASN A 263 20.65 -6.35 -17.12
N GLY A 264 19.70 -7.09 -17.72
CA GLY A 264 19.73 -8.56 -17.78
C GLY A 264 19.14 -9.25 -16.54
N GLU A 265 18.60 -8.50 -15.60
CA GLU A 265 17.88 -9.01 -14.42
C GLU A 265 16.40 -8.63 -14.49
N GLU A 266 15.55 -9.54 -14.00
CA GLU A 266 14.12 -9.29 -13.90
C GLU A 266 13.82 -8.33 -12.75
N VAL A 267 13.06 -7.27 -13.06
CA VAL A 267 12.57 -6.32 -12.05
C VAL A 267 11.27 -6.86 -11.46
N GLN A 268 11.31 -7.22 -10.20
CA GLN A 268 10.19 -7.84 -9.50
C GLN A 268 9.34 -6.80 -8.75
N ILE A 269 8.07 -7.12 -8.58
CA ILE A 269 7.10 -6.43 -7.72
C ILE A 269 6.42 -7.46 -6.83
N VAL A 270 5.78 -7.04 -5.73
CA VAL A 270 4.90 -7.91 -4.94
C VAL A 270 3.45 -7.59 -5.28
N ARG A 271 2.72 -8.61 -5.73
CA ARG A 271 1.28 -8.53 -5.98
C ARG A 271 0.51 -9.25 -4.87
N ASP A 272 -0.54 -8.62 -4.37
CA ASP A 272 -1.47 -9.21 -3.41
C ASP A 272 -2.90 -9.10 -3.98
N ASN A 273 -3.04 -9.51 -5.25
CA ASN A 273 -4.29 -9.44 -5.97
C ASN A 273 -5.34 -10.36 -5.32
N MET A 274 -6.59 -9.95 -5.40
CA MET A 274 -7.68 -10.81 -4.95
C MET A 274 -8.86 -10.79 -5.91
N PRO A 275 -9.47 -11.94 -6.17
CA PRO A 275 -10.78 -12.02 -6.78
C PRO A 275 -11.84 -11.33 -5.92
N PHE A 276 -12.81 -10.73 -6.57
CA PHE A 276 -14.03 -10.21 -5.95
C PHE A 276 -15.24 -10.43 -6.87
N GLY A 277 -16.45 -10.36 -6.31
CA GLY A 277 -17.62 -10.42 -7.18
C GLY A 277 -18.95 -10.41 -6.45
N THR A 278 -20.00 -10.13 -7.22
CA THR A 278 -21.39 -10.20 -6.78
C THR A 278 -22.14 -11.19 -7.66
N VAL A 279 -22.37 -12.39 -7.16
CA VAL A 279 -22.95 -13.51 -7.94
C VAL A 279 -24.31 -13.14 -8.56
N SER A 280 -25.17 -12.43 -7.82
CA SER A 280 -26.50 -12.06 -8.31
C SER A 280 -26.51 -11.04 -9.44
N ARG A 281 -25.44 -10.26 -9.59
CA ARG A 281 -25.27 -9.25 -10.65
C ARG A 281 -24.35 -9.73 -11.77
N GLY A 282 -23.61 -10.80 -11.54
CA GLY A 282 -22.60 -11.27 -12.50
C GLY A 282 -21.36 -10.35 -12.58
N ASP A 283 -21.18 -9.47 -11.59
CA ASP A 283 -19.99 -8.63 -11.48
C ASP A 283 -18.85 -9.48 -10.92
N PHE A 284 -17.90 -9.86 -11.76
CA PHE A 284 -16.73 -10.65 -11.40
C PHE A 284 -15.47 -9.92 -11.79
N GLY A 285 -14.46 -9.98 -10.94
CA GLY A 285 -13.24 -9.23 -11.23
C GLY A 285 -12.04 -9.61 -10.36
N THR A 286 -10.92 -8.97 -10.66
CA THR A 286 -9.69 -9.01 -9.87
C THR A 286 -9.35 -7.60 -9.41
N TYR A 287 -9.12 -7.44 -8.12
CA TYR A 287 -8.51 -6.24 -7.58
C TYR A 287 -7.00 -6.42 -7.64
N PHE A 288 -6.37 -5.69 -8.56
CA PHE A 288 -4.92 -5.62 -8.66
C PHE A 288 -4.38 -4.68 -7.61
N ILE A 289 -3.38 -5.14 -6.86
CA ILE A 289 -2.56 -4.35 -5.96
C ILE A 289 -1.10 -4.76 -6.12
N GLY A 290 -0.28 -3.82 -6.57
CA GLY A 290 1.14 -4.04 -6.81
C GLY A 290 1.99 -3.13 -5.96
N TYR A 291 2.89 -3.71 -5.14
CA TYR A 291 3.86 -3.00 -4.33
C TYR A 291 5.23 -3.02 -4.99
N ALA A 292 5.89 -1.87 -5.02
CA ALA A 292 7.24 -1.74 -5.55
C ALA A 292 8.01 -0.61 -4.85
N ARG A 293 9.34 -0.67 -4.87
CA ARG A 293 10.20 0.41 -4.36
C ARG A 293 10.19 1.68 -5.23
N SER A 294 9.61 1.59 -6.41
CA SER A 294 9.38 2.68 -7.36
C SER A 294 8.11 2.38 -8.17
N PRO A 295 7.28 3.36 -8.55
CA PRO A 295 6.10 3.10 -9.37
C PRO A 295 6.45 2.66 -10.80
N ARG A 296 7.62 3.01 -11.30
CA ARG A 296 8.06 2.82 -12.68
C ARG A 296 7.90 1.39 -13.23
N PRO A 297 8.27 0.30 -12.52
CA PRO A 297 8.08 -1.05 -13.04
C PRO A 297 6.61 -1.37 -13.31
N ILE A 298 5.71 -1.02 -12.39
CA ILE A 298 4.28 -1.29 -12.55
C ILE A 298 3.70 -0.46 -13.71
N GLU A 299 4.06 0.81 -13.81
CA GLU A 299 3.63 1.68 -14.92
C GLU A 299 4.15 1.19 -16.27
N GLN A 300 5.37 0.65 -16.31
CA GLN A 300 5.91 0.03 -17.53
C GLN A 300 5.15 -1.25 -17.89
N MET A 301 4.82 -2.12 -16.91
CA MET A 301 3.97 -3.30 -17.11
C MET A 301 2.63 -2.89 -17.71
N LEU A 302 1.96 -1.91 -17.12
CA LEU A 302 0.67 -1.40 -17.61
C LEU A 302 0.80 -0.80 -19.01
N THR A 303 1.84 -0.04 -19.29
CA THR A 303 2.10 0.49 -20.65
C THR A 303 2.25 -0.64 -21.65
N ASN A 304 3.03 -1.68 -21.33
CA ASN A 304 3.19 -2.84 -22.20
C ASN A 304 1.86 -3.59 -22.41
N MET A 305 1.02 -3.72 -21.38
CA MET A 305 -0.29 -4.37 -21.47
C MET A 305 -1.25 -3.57 -22.36
N PHE A 306 -1.43 -2.28 -22.09
CA PHE A 306 -2.45 -1.47 -22.77
C PHE A 306 -2.03 -1.03 -24.17
N VAL A 307 -0.79 -0.54 -24.33
CA VAL A 307 -0.26 -0.05 -25.60
C VAL A 307 0.34 -1.18 -26.44
N GLY A 308 1.02 -2.09 -25.78
CA GLY A 308 1.73 -3.20 -26.41
C GLY A 308 3.23 -2.97 -26.59
N ARG A 309 3.97 -4.08 -26.73
CA ARG A 309 5.40 -4.09 -26.99
C ARG A 309 5.74 -5.06 -28.14
N PRO A 310 5.99 -4.57 -29.38
CA PRO A 310 5.88 -3.16 -29.81
C PRO A 310 4.44 -2.63 -29.78
N PRO A 311 4.22 -1.32 -29.94
CA PRO A 311 2.87 -0.75 -29.98
C PRO A 311 1.92 -1.53 -30.90
N GLY A 312 0.72 -1.89 -30.40
CA GLY A 312 -0.24 -2.75 -31.08
C GLY A 312 -0.15 -4.24 -30.72
N ASN A 313 0.98 -4.72 -30.17
CA ASN A 313 1.12 -6.07 -29.62
C ASN A 313 0.74 -6.04 -28.12
N TYR A 314 -0.53 -5.76 -27.85
CA TYR A 314 -1.07 -5.56 -26.50
C TYR A 314 -1.51 -6.87 -25.84
N ASP A 315 -1.75 -6.80 -24.53
CA ASP A 315 -2.22 -7.91 -23.73
C ASP A 315 -3.67 -8.29 -24.09
N ARG A 316 -3.84 -9.46 -24.71
CA ARG A 316 -5.15 -9.96 -25.13
C ARG A 316 -6.10 -10.26 -23.96
N LEU A 317 -5.60 -10.32 -22.72
CA LEU A 317 -6.45 -10.43 -21.54
C LEU A 317 -7.36 -9.19 -21.39
N LEU A 318 -6.93 -8.03 -21.89
CA LEU A 318 -7.72 -6.79 -21.90
C LEU A 318 -8.93 -6.82 -22.85
N ASP A 319 -9.03 -7.83 -23.73
CA ASP A 319 -10.25 -8.06 -24.52
C ASP A 319 -11.40 -8.57 -23.63
N PHE A 320 -11.09 -9.10 -22.44
CA PHE A 320 -12.02 -9.69 -21.46
C PHE A 320 -11.97 -9.00 -20.09
N SER A 321 -11.11 -8.00 -19.90
CA SER A 321 -10.89 -7.34 -18.61
C SER A 321 -10.85 -5.83 -18.80
N THR A 322 -11.74 -5.12 -18.08
CA THR A 322 -11.84 -3.67 -18.14
C THR A 322 -11.36 -3.05 -16.84
N ALA A 323 -10.40 -2.12 -16.89
CA ALA A 323 -9.95 -1.35 -15.75
C ALA A 323 -11.01 -0.30 -15.37
N MET A 324 -11.52 -0.38 -14.15
CA MET A 324 -12.56 0.51 -13.60
C MET A 324 -11.98 1.61 -12.74
N THR A 325 -10.82 1.37 -12.11
CA THR A 325 -10.11 2.34 -11.27
C THR A 325 -8.61 2.26 -11.56
N GLY A 326 -7.86 3.28 -11.13
CA GLY A 326 -6.41 3.32 -11.20
C GLY A 326 -5.87 4.44 -10.33
N THR A 327 -5.08 4.11 -9.28
CA THR A 327 -4.54 5.11 -8.35
C THR A 327 -3.16 4.66 -7.84
N LEU A 328 -2.24 5.62 -7.75
CA LEU A 328 -0.91 5.45 -7.15
C LEU A 328 -0.90 6.07 -5.75
N PHE A 329 -0.36 5.33 -4.78
CA PHE A 329 -0.14 5.79 -3.42
C PHE A 329 1.32 5.57 -3.00
N PHE A 330 1.80 6.40 -2.10
CA PHE A 330 2.99 6.15 -1.31
C PHE A 330 2.59 5.53 0.03
N VAL A 331 3.32 4.50 0.43
CA VAL A 331 3.16 3.81 1.71
C VAL A 331 4.31 4.25 2.62
N PRO A 332 4.08 5.12 3.62
CA PRO A 332 5.13 5.57 4.53
C PRO A 332 5.72 4.42 5.35
N SER A 333 6.96 4.54 5.79
CA SER A 333 7.47 3.68 6.87
C SER A 333 6.66 3.91 8.15
N MET A 334 6.67 2.96 9.09
CA MET A 334 5.92 3.11 10.35
C MET A 334 6.32 4.37 11.13
N PRO A 335 7.63 4.70 11.32
CA PRO A 335 8.00 5.93 12.00
C PRO A 335 7.54 7.20 11.26
N LEU A 336 7.57 7.19 9.91
CA LEU A 336 7.06 8.32 9.13
C LEU A 336 5.54 8.46 9.28
N LEU A 337 4.78 7.35 9.22
CA LEU A 337 3.34 7.37 9.41
C LEU A 337 2.95 7.90 10.81
N GLU A 338 3.70 7.50 11.85
CA GLU A 338 3.52 8.00 13.22
C GLU A 338 3.85 9.49 13.33
N SER A 339 4.90 9.97 12.66
CA SER A 339 5.24 11.40 12.66
C SER A 339 4.19 12.26 11.94
N LEU A 340 3.49 11.72 10.94
CA LEU A 340 2.39 12.41 10.27
C LEU A 340 1.13 12.55 11.15
N ALA A 341 1.05 11.81 12.26
CA ALA A 341 -0.02 11.97 13.26
C ALA A 341 0.11 13.28 14.06
N GLU A 342 1.32 13.81 14.18
CA GLU A 342 1.54 15.11 14.82
C GLU A 342 1.23 16.24 13.83
N PRO A 343 0.51 17.32 14.27
CA PRO A 343 0.36 18.49 13.40
C PRO A 343 1.73 19.05 13.06
N ALA A 344 1.96 19.40 11.79
CA ALA A 344 3.18 20.11 11.41
C ALA A 344 3.30 21.36 12.30
N GLU A 345 4.44 21.54 12.97
CA GLU A 345 4.72 22.77 13.71
C GLU A 345 4.56 23.95 12.73
N GLU A 346 3.60 24.83 12.99
CA GLU A 346 3.47 26.07 12.23
C GLU A 346 4.76 26.86 12.40
N ASP A 347 5.47 27.11 11.31
CA ASP A 347 6.65 27.97 11.29
C ASP A 347 6.24 29.36 11.80
N PRO A 348 6.68 29.80 12.98
CA PRO A 348 6.26 31.07 13.56
C PRO A 348 6.67 32.30 12.74
N ALA A 349 7.43 32.13 11.65
CA ALA A 349 7.89 33.20 10.79
C ALA A 349 6.90 33.63 9.68
N ALA A 350 5.78 32.92 9.45
CA ALA A 350 4.81 33.25 8.43
C ALA A 350 3.65 34.17 8.90
N GLY A 351 3.64 34.56 10.17
CA GLY A 351 2.50 35.25 10.82
C GLY A 351 2.57 36.76 10.98
N GLU A 352 3.58 37.48 10.46
CA GLU A 352 3.67 38.94 10.61
C GLU A 352 3.74 39.68 9.27
N ALA A 353 2.61 39.77 8.57
CA ALA A 353 2.43 40.82 7.55
C ALA A 353 0.93 41.15 7.41
N GLY A 354 0.49 42.18 8.14
CA GLY A 354 -0.69 42.91 7.72
C GLY A 354 -1.88 42.93 8.68
N ALA A 355 -1.76 43.60 9.81
CA ALA A 355 -2.91 44.15 10.50
C ALA A 355 -2.71 45.65 10.69
N ASP A 356 -3.39 46.44 9.90
CA ASP A 356 -3.69 47.85 10.26
C ASP A 356 -5.19 48.11 10.12
N SER A 357 -5.72 48.70 11.17
CA SER A 357 -7.07 48.86 11.65
C SER A 357 -7.90 49.93 10.87
N PRO A 358 -9.02 50.53 11.39
CA PRO A 358 -10.00 50.12 12.41
C PRO A 358 -11.47 50.38 11.99
N GLY A 359 -12.42 49.91 12.80
CA GLY A 359 -13.81 50.38 12.65
C GLY A 359 -14.82 49.68 13.56
N ALA A 360 -15.22 50.41 14.61
CA ALA A 360 -16.18 50.01 15.62
C ALA A 360 -17.61 49.82 15.11
N GLY A 361 -18.34 48.88 15.71
CA GLY A 361 -19.77 48.73 15.57
C GLY A 361 -20.35 47.73 16.57
N GLN A 362 -20.81 48.22 17.73
CA GLN A 362 -21.56 47.47 18.74
C GLN A 362 -22.93 47.05 18.18
N ALA A 363 -23.32 45.79 18.40
CA ALA A 363 -24.73 45.42 18.47
C ALA A 363 -24.90 44.26 19.50
N ALA A 364 -25.96 44.41 20.31
CA ALA A 364 -26.30 43.73 21.50
C ALA A 364 -26.81 42.28 21.31
N PRO A 365 -26.95 41.50 22.42
CA PRO A 365 -27.14 40.04 22.38
C PRO A 365 -28.60 39.65 22.18
N VAL A 366 -28.82 38.59 21.39
CA VAL A 366 -30.14 37.95 21.28
C VAL A 366 -30.08 36.63 22.03
N ALA A 367 -31.07 36.39 22.90
CA ALA A 367 -31.24 35.29 23.83
C ALA A 367 -31.52 33.97 23.10
N THR A 368 -30.97 32.92 23.65
CA THR A 368 -31.32 31.51 23.37
C THR A 368 -32.63 31.12 24.06
N PRO A 369 -33.47 30.27 23.50
CA PRO A 369 -34.34 29.37 24.26
C PRO A 369 -33.78 27.98 24.36
N SER A 370 -33.62 27.50 25.59
CA SER A 370 -33.44 26.10 25.92
C SER A 370 -34.78 25.38 25.75
N ASP A 371 -34.80 24.26 25.05
CA ASP A 371 -35.78 23.21 25.34
C ASP A 371 -35.15 21.84 25.15
N GLY A 372 -34.97 21.16 26.28
CA GLY A 372 -34.54 19.80 26.37
C GLY A 372 -35.76 18.87 26.27
N SER A 373 -35.74 18.02 25.27
CA SER A 373 -36.60 16.85 25.25
C SER A 373 -35.89 15.66 24.61
N LEU A 374 -35.49 14.71 25.43
CA LEU A 374 -35.08 13.35 25.05
C LEU A 374 -36.34 12.53 24.74
N GLY A 375 -36.70 12.42 23.47
CA GLY A 375 -37.79 11.56 23.00
C GLY A 375 -37.35 10.11 22.88
N ILE A 376 -37.52 9.31 23.92
CA ILE A 376 -37.46 7.84 23.83
C ILE A 376 -38.82 7.34 23.41
N GLY A 377 -38.96 7.01 22.12
CA GLY A 377 -40.17 6.42 21.54
C GLY A 377 -40.34 4.96 21.94
N SER A 378 -41.40 4.69 22.67
CA SER A 378 -41.85 3.37 23.11
C SER A 378 -42.38 2.52 21.97
N LEU A 379 -41.82 1.32 21.78
CA LEU A 379 -42.37 0.25 20.96
C LEU A 379 -43.55 -0.40 21.71
N ARG A 380 -44.79 -0.21 21.23
CA ARG A 380 -45.91 -1.06 21.55
C ARG A 380 -46.84 -1.27 20.35
N GLY A 381 -47.01 -2.53 19.98
CA GLY A 381 -48.25 -3.14 19.57
C GLY A 381 -48.55 -3.15 18.07
N VAL A 382 -48.30 -4.27 17.42
CA VAL A 382 -49.10 -4.69 16.26
C VAL A 382 -49.83 -5.94 16.67
N THR A 383 -51.16 -5.81 16.84
CA THR A 383 -52.12 -6.89 16.94
C THR A 383 -52.38 -7.49 15.57
N GLN A 384 -52.46 -8.83 15.53
CA GLN A 384 -52.99 -9.64 14.45
C GLN A 384 -54.45 -9.29 14.16
N HIS A 385 -54.86 -9.29 12.90
CA HIS A 385 -56.19 -9.75 12.44
C HIS A 385 -56.13 -10.24 10.98
N GLU A 386 -56.58 -11.51 10.82
CA GLU A 386 -57.09 -12.25 9.67
C GLU A 386 -56.22 -12.39 8.42
#